data_659fd47852e46de2984144761ebe9c4c
#
_entry.id   659fd47852e46de2984144761ebe9c4c
#
_cell.length_a   1.000
_cell.length_b   1.000
_cell.length_c   1.000
_cell.angle_alpha   90.00
_cell.angle_beta   90.00
_cell.angle_gamma   90.00
#
_symmetry.space_group_name_H-M   'P 1'
#
loop_
_entity.id
_entity.type
_entity.pdbx_description
1 polymer ?
#
loop_
_entity_poly.entity_id
_entity_poly.type
_entity_poly.pdbx_seq_one_letter_code
_entity_poly.pdbx_strand_id
1 'polypeptide(L)'
;MFLKIYETEYISWRHEIAEKLRIDARDIIITGSASLGFSLNPNKNFKSFDKKSDIDISIISHHYFDVAWHDLIHLSPAGISPKMKTALEDHRKRLIYWGTVATDKILPLLSFGGEWDRIIKTCQLPEPLVDHEINFRIYKDALSIRNYIALSVNERKHALMEGKIK
;
A
#
# COMPACT_ATOMS: atom_id res chain seq x y z
N MET A 1 -9.87 -10.84 14.26
CA MET A 1 -10.08 -10.67 15.71
C MET A 1 -9.27 -9.52 16.31
N PHE A 2 -8.20 -9.04 15.68
CA PHE A 2 -7.39 -7.89 16.14
C PHE A 2 -8.11 -6.54 16.09
N LEU A 3 -9.00 -6.31 15.14
CA LEU A 3 -9.66 -5.01 14.94
C LEU A 3 -10.81 -4.68 15.94
N LYS A 4 -11.29 -5.65 16.70
CA LYS A 4 -12.47 -5.43 17.57
C LYS A 4 -12.19 -4.65 18.88
N ILE A 5 -10.94 -4.58 19.32
CA ILE A 5 -10.58 -3.99 20.62
C ILE A 5 -10.20 -2.50 20.49
N TYR A 6 -9.81 -2.08 19.27
CA TYR A 6 -9.27 -0.73 18.99
C TYR A 6 -10.03 -0.03 17.86
N GLU A 7 -11.32 -0.34 17.71
CA GLU A 7 -12.12 0.18 16.60
C GLU A 7 -12.23 1.71 16.64
N THR A 8 -12.39 2.28 17.82
CA THR A 8 -12.50 3.74 18.00
C THR A 8 -11.20 4.46 17.66
N GLU A 9 -10.07 3.95 18.16
CA GLU A 9 -8.75 4.53 17.90
C GLU A 9 -8.36 4.42 16.43
N TYR A 10 -8.66 3.29 15.79
CA TYR A 10 -8.44 3.12 14.35
C TYR A 10 -9.32 4.05 13.52
N ILE A 11 -10.59 4.22 13.90
CA ILE A 11 -11.50 5.16 13.22
C ILE A 11 -10.97 6.59 13.37
N SER A 12 -10.58 7.00 14.56
CA SER A 12 -10.03 8.34 14.82
C SER A 12 -8.74 8.59 14.04
N TRP A 13 -7.81 7.64 14.05
CA TRP A 13 -6.58 7.70 13.25
C TRP A 13 -6.87 7.83 11.76
N ARG A 14 -7.82 7.04 11.26
CA ARG A 14 -8.21 7.07 9.85
C ARG A 14 -8.81 8.41 9.44
N HIS A 15 -9.61 9.03 10.32
CA HIS A 15 -10.15 10.37 10.09
C HIS A 15 -9.05 11.43 10.10
N GLU A 16 -8.12 11.37 11.05
CA GLU A 16 -7.00 12.31 11.14
C GLU A 16 -6.14 12.30 9.87
N ILE A 17 -5.76 11.12 9.39
CA ILE A 17 -4.92 11.01 8.19
C ILE A 17 -5.70 11.41 6.92
N ALA A 18 -6.99 11.06 6.86
CA ALA A 18 -7.85 11.43 5.75
C ALA A 18 -8.00 12.96 5.61
N GLU A 19 -8.19 13.66 6.72
CA GLU A 19 -8.26 15.11 6.75
C GLU A 19 -6.96 15.76 6.24
N LYS A 20 -5.81 15.29 6.72
CA LYS A 20 -4.49 15.79 6.29
C LYS A 20 -4.22 15.49 4.81
N LEU A 21 -4.64 14.32 4.30
CA LEU A 21 -4.51 13.95 2.89
C LEU A 21 -5.65 14.50 2.02
N ARG A 22 -6.66 15.17 2.60
CA ARG A 22 -7.83 15.71 1.89
C ARG A 22 -8.58 14.64 1.06
N ILE A 23 -8.78 13.47 1.66
CA ILE A 23 -9.54 12.36 1.10
C ILE A 23 -10.65 11.92 2.04
N ASP A 24 -11.58 11.08 1.59
CA ASP A 24 -12.57 10.48 2.47
C ASP A 24 -11.93 9.40 3.36
N ALA A 25 -12.25 9.39 4.64
CA ALA A 25 -11.75 8.37 5.56
C ALA A 25 -12.14 6.94 5.16
N ARG A 26 -13.26 6.76 4.44
CA ARG A 26 -13.69 5.46 3.92
C ARG A 26 -12.77 4.90 2.85
N ASP A 27 -11.99 5.76 2.20
CA ASP A 27 -11.05 5.40 1.16
C ASP A 27 -9.68 4.94 1.72
N ILE A 28 -9.52 4.89 3.05
CA ILE A 28 -8.33 4.38 3.73
C ILE A 28 -8.64 3.02 4.33
N ILE A 29 -7.93 1.98 3.90
CA ILE A 29 -8.21 0.59 4.26
C ILE A 29 -6.91 -0.12 4.66
N ILE A 30 -6.89 -0.81 5.80
CA ILE A 30 -5.82 -1.76 6.12
C ILE A 30 -5.99 -3.00 5.25
N THR A 31 -4.92 -3.40 4.57
CA THR A 31 -4.89 -4.57 3.67
C THR A 31 -3.73 -5.51 4.02
N GLY A 32 -3.49 -6.52 3.18
CA GLY A 32 -2.37 -7.43 3.36
C GLY A 32 -2.47 -8.31 4.60
N SER A 33 -1.32 -8.66 5.16
CA SER A 33 -1.25 -9.60 6.29
C SER A 33 -1.85 -9.06 7.58
N ALA A 34 -1.84 -7.74 7.78
CA ALA A 34 -2.48 -7.10 8.94
C ALA A 34 -4.01 -7.29 8.94
N SER A 35 -4.64 -7.29 7.77
CA SER A 35 -6.08 -7.51 7.61
C SER A 35 -6.49 -8.99 7.75
N LEU A 36 -5.66 -9.91 7.22
CA LEU A 36 -5.98 -11.33 7.13
C LEU A 36 -5.45 -12.16 8.32
N GLY A 37 -4.47 -11.63 9.04
CA GLY A 37 -3.74 -12.37 10.08
C GLY A 37 -2.58 -13.22 9.53
N PHE A 38 -2.40 -13.29 8.21
CA PHE A 38 -1.31 -14.03 7.55
C PHE A 38 -1.00 -13.47 6.16
N SER A 39 0.19 -13.80 5.64
CA SER A 39 0.64 -13.35 4.33
C SER A 39 0.12 -14.23 3.19
N LEU A 40 -0.42 -13.61 2.13
CA LEU A 40 -0.76 -14.28 0.87
C LEU A 40 0.44 -14.38 -0.08
N ASN A 41 1.58 -13.77 0.22
CA ASN A 41 2.77 -13.87 -0.63
C ASN A 41 3.26 -15.34 -0.71
N PRO A 42 3.34 -15.95 -1.90
CA PRO A 42 3.77 -17.35 -2.07
C PRO A 42 5.11 -17.65 -1.39
N ASN A 43 6.04 -16.71 -1.42
CA ASN A 43 7.38 -16.87 -0.84
C ASN A 43 7.40 -16.81 0.70
N LYS A 44 6.30 -16.38 1.33
CA LYS A 44 6.19 -16.27 2.80
C LYS A 44 5.42 -17.44 3.44
N ASN A 45 4.99 -18.43 2.68
CA ASN A 45 4.33 -19.67 3.14
C ASN A 45 3.29 -19.48 4.27
N PHE A 46 2.28 -18.61 4.06
CA PHE A 46 1.24 -18.25 5.05
C PHE A 46 1.81 -17.74 6.39
N LYS A 47 3.00 -17.13 6.38
CA LYS A 47 3.57 -16.52 7.58
C LYS A 47 2.51 -15.70 8.30
N SER A 48 2.26 -16.00 9.58
CA SER A 48 1.34 -15.24 10.42
C SER A 48 1.79 -13.79 10.56
N PHE A 49 0.84 -12.87 10.71
CA PHE A 49 1.11 -11.49 11.07
C PHE A 49 1.72 -11.46 12.48
N ASP A 50 2.87 -10.83 12.61
CA ASP A 50 3.64 -10.73 13.86
C ASP A 50 4.25 -9.32 14.02
N LYS A 51 4.91 -9.07 15.14
CA LYS A 51 5.56 -7.78 15.47
C LYS A 51 6.60 -7.30 14.45
N LYS A 52 7.06 -8.15 13.54
CA LYS A 52 8.01 -7.80 12.46
C LYS A 52 7.32 -7.64 11.11
N SER A 53 6.00 -7.72 11.08
CA SER A 53 5.22 -7.58 9.86
C SER A 53 4.88 -6.12 9.62
N ASP A 54 4.96 -5.69 8.36
CA ASP A 54 4.54 -4.37 7.93
C ASP A 54 3.02 -4.25 7.90
N ILE A 55 2.50 -3.05 8.03
CA ILE A 55 1.09 -2.74 7.84
C ILE A 55 0.91 -2.07 6.49
N ASP A 56 0.16 -2.72 5.61
CA ASP A 56 -0.19 -2.19 4.31
C ASP A 56 -1.46 -1.34 4.40
N ILE A 57 -1.34 -0.04 4.13
CA ILE A 57 -2.45 0.90 4.04
C ILE A 57 -2.76 1.17 2.58
N SER A 58 -3.95 0.81 2.16
CA SER A 58 -4.48 1.11 0.82
C SER A 58 -5.30 2.39 0.86
N ILE A 59 -4.98 3.31 -0.04
CA ILE A 59 -5.70 4.57 -0.24
C ILE A 59 -6.35 4.52 -1.62
N ILE A 60 -7.68 4.68 -1.67
CA ILE A 60 -8.42 4.75 -2.92
C ILE A 60 -8.55 6.22 -3.29
N SER A 61 -7.83 6.68 -4.31
CA SER A 61 -7.90 8.06 -4.77
C SER A 61 -7.57 8.19 -6.24
N HIS A 62 -8.59 8.50 -7.03
CA HIS A 62 -8.41 8.79 -8.45
C HIS A 62 -7.49 10.00 -8.65
N HIS A 63 -7.66 11.05 -7.83
CA HIS A 63 -6.85 12.26 -7.90
C HIS A 63 -5.36 11.97 -7.70
N TYR A 64 -4.99 11.35 -6.58
CA TYR A 64 -3.58 11.04 -6.31
C TYR A 64 -2.99 10.02 -7.26
N PHE A 65 -3.80 9.08 -7.76
CA PHE A 65 -3.36 8.16 -8.80
C PHE A 65 -3.04 8.90 -10.10
N ASP A 66 -3.90 9.80 -10.56
CA ASP A 66 -3.69 10.54 -11.81
C ASP A 66 -2.48 11.48 -11.69
N VAL A 67 -2.31 12.19 -10.57
CA VAL A 67 -1.13 13.01 -10.32
C VAL A 67 0.14 12.16 -10.37
N ALA A 68 0.17 11.03 -9.65
CA ALA A 68 1.31 10.12 -9.67
C ALA A 68 1.60 9.57 -11.07
N TRP A 69 0.55 9.23 -11.82
CA TRP A 69 0.70 8.75 -13.20
C TRP A 69 1.34 9.82 -14.09
N HIS A 70 0.87 11.06 -14.03
CA HIS A 70 1.46 12.18 -14.77
C HIS A 70 2.92 12.42 -14.37
N ASP A 71 3.23 12.44 -13.08
CA ASP A 71 4.60 12.60 -12.60
C ASP A 71 5.52 11.51 -13.20
N LEU A 72 5.07 10.24 -13.15
CA LEU A 72 5.88 9.11 -13.60
C LEU A 72 6.11 9.06 -15.12
N ILE A 73 5.14 9.46 -15.94
CA ILE A 73 5.33 9.46 -17.40
C ILE A 73 6.27 10.57 -17.87
N HIS A 74 6.29 11.70 -17.19
CA HIS A 74 7.15 12.84 -17.53
C HIS A 74 8.53 12.79 -16.87
N LEU A 75 8.73 11.91 -15.90
CA LEU A 75 9.99 11.82 -15.17
C LEU A 75 11.12 11.29 -16.05
N SER A 76 12.21 12.06 -16.14
CA SER A 76 13.46 11.57 -16.73
C SER A 76 14.17 10.62 -15.75
N PRO A 77 14.63 9.44 -16.20
CA PRO A 77 15.44 8.55 -15.38
C PRO A 77 16.84 9.08 -15.03
N ALA A 78 17.26 10.21 -15.65
CA ALA A 78 18.56 10.80 -15.39
C ALA A 78 18.63 11.36 -13.95
N GLY A 79 19.71 11.04 -13.26
CA GLY A 79 19.96 11.57 -11.90
C GLY A 79 19.27 10.83 -10.74
N ILE A 80 18.42 9.84 -11.00
CA ILE A 80 17.83 9.03 -9.93
C ILE A 80 18.67 7.78 -9.61
N SER A 81 18.59 7.31 -8.36
CA SER A 81 19.34 6.15 -7.90
C SER A 81 18.95 4.85 -8.64
N PRO A 82 19.83 3.84 -8.74
CA PRO A 82 19.49 2.55 -9.36
C PRO A 82 18.24 1.88 -8.74
N LYS A 83 18.10 1.93 -7.42
CA LYS A 83 16.92 1.40 -6.71
C LYS A 83 15.63 2.09 -7.17
N MET A 84 15.64 3.40 -7.29
CA MET A 84 14.49 4.16 -7.77
C MET A 84 14.21 3.94 -9.26
N LYS A 85 15.25 3.73 -10.09
CA LYS A 85 15.05 3.34 -11.50
C LYS A 85 14.29 2.03 -11.61
N THR A 86 14.71 1.01 -10.87
CA THR A 86 14.02 -0.28 -10.85
C THR A 86 12.57 -0.13 -10.39
N ALA A 87 12.32 0.65 -9.32
CA ALA A 87 10.96 0.91 -8.86
C ALA A 87 10.11 1.65 -9.89
N LEU A 88 10.67 2.66 -10.57
CA LEU A 88 10.01 3.40 -11.64
C LEU A 88 9.66 2.49 -12.82
N GLU A 89 10.57 1.60 -13.22
CA GLU A 89 10.32 0.64 -14.29
C GLU A 89 9.21 -0.37 -13.92
N ASP A 90 9.19 -0.89 -12.69
CA ASP A 90 8.12 -1.78 -12.21
C ASP A 90 6.76 -1.07 -12.24
N HIS A 91 6.71 0.21 -11.84
CA HIS A 91 5.50 1.02 -11.94
C HIS A 91 5.05 1.17 -13.39
N ARG A 92 5.93 1.57 -14.30
CA ARG A 92 5.61 1.79 -15.71
C ARG A 92 5.17 0.52 -16.43
N LYS A 93 5.80 -0.63 -16.12
CA LYS A 93 5.52 -1.91 -16.79
C LYS A 93 4.29 -2.62 -16.24
N ARG A 94 4.01 -2.48 -14.94
CA ARG A 94 3.05 -3.35 -14.26
C ARG A 94 2.08 -2.61 -13.35
N LEU A 95 2.57 -1.84 -12.37
CA LEU A 95 1.73 -1.33 -11.30
C LEU A 95 0.68 -0.33 -11.79
N ILE A 96 1.06 0.59 -12.67
CA ILE A 96 0.14 1.57 -13.27
C ILE A 96 -0.96 0.86 -14.09
N TYR A 97 -0.63 -0.21 -14.82
CA TYR A 97 -1.61 -1.00 -15.55
C TYR A 97 -2.71 -1.56 -14.62
N TRP A 98 -2.34 -1.98 -13.42
CA TRP A 98 -3.29 -2.45 -12.40
C TRP A 98 -3.94 -1.32 -11.59
N GLY A 99 -3.76 -0.08 -11.99
CA GLY A 99 -4.34 1.07 -11.29
C GLY A 99 -3.78 1.27 -9.89
N THR A 100 -2.48 0.96 -9.67
CA THR A 100 -1.87 1.08 -8.34
C THR A 100 -0.52 1.78 -8.37
N VAL A 101 -0.18 2.48 -7.29
CA VAL A 101 1.10 3.14 -7.04
C VAL A 101 1.61 2.75 -5.66
N ALA A 102 2.79 2.12 -5.59
CA ALA A 102 3.45 1.76 -4.33
C ALA A 102 4.31 2.94 -3.85
N THR A 103 3.76 3.76 -2.96
CA THR A 103 4.41 5.01 -2.53
C THR A 103 5.67 4.78 -1.71
N ASP A 104 5.77 3.69 -0.95
CA ASP A 104 6.96 3.26 -0.21
C ASP A 104 8.23 3.23 -1.07
N LYS A 105 8.06 3.02 -2.38
CA LYS A 105 9.18 2.88 -3.33
C LYS A 105 9.53 4.15 -4.09
N ILE A 106 8.55 5.00 -4.34
CA ILE A 106 8.70 6.12 -5.29
C ILE A 106 8.21 7.46 -4.76
N LEU A 107 7.81 7.56 -3.49
CA LEU A 107 7.25 8.79 -2.91
C LEU A 107 8.10 10.04 -3.21
N PRO A 108 9.45 10.00 -3.11
CA PRO A 108 10.28 11.17 -3.43
C PRO A 108 10.24 11.62 -4.89
N LEU A 109 9.70 10.79 -5.79
CA LEU A 109 9.57 11.10 -7.22
C LEU A 109 8.22 11.74 -7.56
N LEU A 110 7.30 11.82 -6.61
CA LEU A 110 5.96 12.35 -6.81
C LEU A 110 5.87 13.80 -6.34
N SER A 111 5.14 14.62 -7.08
CA SER A 111 4.99 16.06 -6.80
C SER A 111 4.40 16.33 -5.40
N PHE A 112 3.53 15.47 -4.91
CA PHE A 112 2.97 15.51 -3.56
C PHE A 112 3.83 14.78 -2.51
N GLY A 113 4.93 14.14 -2.91
CA GLY A 113 5.70 13.21 -2.07
C GLY A 113 6.24 13.84 -0.79
N GLY A 114 6.72 15.08 -0.84
CA GLY A 114 7.23 15.79 0.33
C GLY A 114 6.15 16.14 1.36
N GLU A 115 4.93 16.45 0.92
CA GLU A 115 3.78 16.67 1.81
C GLU A 115 3.33 15.36 2.47
N TRP A 116 3.20 14.30 1.68
CA TRP A 116 2.82 12.98 2.16
C TRP A 116 3.83 12.42 3.16
N ASP A 117 5.12 12.53 2.90
CA ASP A 117 6.17 12.07 3.83
C ASP A 117 6.05 12.73 5.21
N ARG A 118 5.77 14.04 5.25
CA ARG A 118 5.51 14.76 6.50
C ARG A 118 4.26 14.26 7.22
N ILE A 119 3.17 14.06 6.48
CA ILE A 119 1.89 13.58 7.03
C ILE A 119 2.08 12.17 7.61
N ILE A 120 2.66 11.26 6.84
CA ILE A 120 2.90 9.88 7.26
C ILE A 120 3.72 9.81 8.55
N LYS A 121 4.79 10.60 8.66
CA LYS A 121 5.65 10.66 9.84
C LYS A 121 4.96 11.21 11.09
N THR A 122 3.93 12.01 10.92
CA THR A 122 3.19 12.61 12.05
C THR A 122 1.95 11.81 12.45
N CYS A 123 1.47 10.91 11.63
CA CYS A 123 0.28 10.10 11.87
C CYS A 123 0.65 8.69 12.29
N GLN A 124 1.05 8.51 13.55
CA GLN A 124 1.35 7.21 14.11
C GLN A 124 0.08 6.36 14.26
N LEU A 125 0.20 5.07 13.95
CA LEU A 125 -0.87 4.12 14.23
C LEU A 125 -1.14 4.03 15.74
N PRO A 126 -2.39 3.76 16.14
CA PRO A 126 -2.72 3.52 17.54
C PRO A 126 -2.14 2.17 18.03
N GLU A 127 -2.03 2.03 19.34
CA GLU A 127 -1.72 0.74 19.95
C GLU A 127 -2.73 -0.35 19.52
N PRO A 128 -2.31 -1.59 19.31
CA PRO A 128 -0.94 -2.12 19.49
C PRO A 128 -0.10 -2.06 18.20
N LEU A 129 -0.46 -1.22 17.23
CA LEU A 129 0.11 -1.17 15.89
C LEU A 129 1.21 -0.10 15.74
N VAL A 130 1.47 0.70 16.78
CA VAL A 130 2.36 1.86 16.75
C VAL A 130 3.80 1.54 16.33
N ASP A 131 4.31 0.35 16.68
CA ASP A 131 5.68 -0.06 16.40
C ASP A 131 5.87 -0.71 15.01
N HIS A 132 4.80 -0.84 14.23
CA HIS A 132 4.89 -1.46 12.90
C HIS A 132 5.30 -0.44 11.84
N GLU A 133 6.11 -0.89 10.89
CA GLU A 133 6.36 -0.12 9.67
C GLU A 133 5.08 -0.04 8.82
N ILE A 134 4.81 1.15 8.31
CA ILE A 134 3.61 1.39 7.50
C ILE A 134 4.02 1.58 6.04
N ASN A 135 3.40 0.80 5.18
CA ASN A 135 3.51 0.93 3.72
C ASN A 135 2.22 1.48 3.14
N PHE A 136 2.29 2.59 2.45
CA PHE A 136 1.14 3.16 1.75
C PHE A 136 1.11 2.74 0.28
N ARG A 137 -0.10 2.47 -0.20
CA ARG A 137 -0.35 2.17 -1.61
C ARG A 137 -1.58 2.91 -2.09
N ILE A 138 -1.46 3.64 -3.18
CA ILE A 138 -2.57 4.33 -3.82
C ILE A 138 -3.20 3.39 -4.85
N TYR A 139 -4.51 3.32 -4.85
CA TYR A 139 -5.31 2.67 -5.89
C TYR A 139 -6.19 3.71 -6.56
N LYS A 140 -6.33 3.60 -7.88
CA LYS A 140 -7.14 4.51 -8.68
C LYS A 140 -8.59 4.51 -8.22
N ASP A 141 -9.14 3.32 -8.00
CA ASP A 141 -10.55 3.10 -7.63
C ASP A 141 -10.73 1.76 -6.90
N ALA A 142 -11.96 1.48 -6.46
CA ALA A 142 -12.32 0.24 -5.79
C ALA A 142 -12.15 -1.01 -6.67
N LEU A 143 -12.28 -0.87 -7.98
CA LEU A 143 -12.06 -1.99 -8.92
C LEU A 143 -10.57 -2.35 -8.99
N SER A 144 -9.69 -1.35 -9.01
CA SER A 144 -8.24 -1.53 -9.05
C SER A 144 -7.73 -2.28 -7.82
N ILE A 145 -8.14 -1.89 -6.60
CA ILE A 145 -7.75 -2.62 -5.38
C ILE A 145 -8.30 -4.05 -5.38
N ARG A 146 -9.57 -4.24 -5.77
CA ARG A 146 -10.19 -5.56 -5.87
C ARG A 146 -9.42 -6.49 -6.82
N ASN A 147 -9.10 -6.01 -8.02
CA ASN A 147 -8.39 -6.79 -9.02
C ASN A 147 -6.96 -7.12 -8.58
N TYR A 148 -6.26 -6.16 -7.97
CA TYR A 148 -4.91 -6.38 -7.45
C TYR A 148 -4.87 -7.43 -6.33
N ILE A 149 -5.83 -7.41 -5.40
CA ILE A 149 -5.97 -8.42 -4.35
C ILE A 149 -6.35 -9.78 -4.95
N ALA A 150 -7.30 -9.81 -5.90
CA ALA A 150 -7.70 -11.04 -6.57
C ALA A 150 -6.54 -11.70 -7.32
N LEU A 151 -5.65 -10.92 -7.95
CA LEU A 151 -4.44 -11.43 -8.57
C LEU A 151 -3.55 -12.15 -7.55
N SER A 152 -3.29 -11.53 -6.40
CA SER A 152 -2.47 -12.13 -5.33
C SER A 152 -3.08 -13.43 -4.79
N VAL A 153 -4.41 -13.48 -4.64
CA VAL A 153 -5.14 -14.69 -4.21
C VAL A 153 -5.00 -15.79 -5.26
N ASN A 154 -5.17 -15.45 -6.54
CA ASN A 154 -5.07 -16.43 -7.63
C ASN A 154 -3.65 -16.97 -7.79
N GLU A 155 -2.63 -16.13 -7.70
CA GLU A 155 -1.23 -16.55 -7.72
C GLU A 155 -0.95 -17.55 -6.58
N ARG A 156 -1.48 -17.25 -5.38
CA ARG A 156 -1.35 -18.17 -4.24
C ARG A 156 -2.06 -19.48 -4.47
N LYS A 157 -3.29 -19.45 -4.99
CA LYS A 157 -4.07 -20.65 -5.34
C LYS A 157 -3.30 -21.52 -6.34
N HIS A 158 -2.76 -20.93 -7.40
CA HIS A 158 -1.96 -21.66 -8.39
C HIS A 158 -0.72 -22.31 -7.77
N ALA A 159 0.02 -21.57 -6.94
CA ALA A 159 1.20 -22.09 -6.27
C ALA A 159 0.89 -23.29 -5.34
N LEU A 160 -0.27 -23.29 -4.67
CA LEU A 160 -0.76 -24.42 -3.87
C LEU A 160 -1.10 -25.63 -4.77
N MET A 161 -1.83 -25.40 -5.86
CA MET A 161 -2.24 -26.48 -6.78
C MET A 161 -1.04 -27.12 -7.49
N GLU A 162 0.01 -26.37 -7.75
CA GLU A 162 1.25 -26.85 -8.36
C GLU A 162 2.23 -27.47 -7.34
N GLY A 163 1.86 -27.55 -6.07
CA GLY A 163 2.70 -28.10 -5.00
C GLY A 163 3.98 -27.32 -4.70
N LYS A 164 4.06 -26.06 -5.17
CA LYS A 164 5.21 -25.18 -4.94
C LYS A 164 5.26 -24.64 -3.49
N ILE A 165 4.16 -24.74 -2.79
CA ILE A 165 4.00 -24.32 -1.39
C ILE A 165 3.08 -25.31 -0.67
N LYS A 166 3.28 -25.47 0.64
CA LYS A 166 2.47 -26.34 1.51
C LYS A 166 1.59 -25.53 2.43
#